data_0235affc332e82425eaffdf628341829
#
_entry.id   0235affc332e82425eaffdf628341829
#
_cell.length_a   1.000
_cell.length_b   1.000
_cell.length_c   1.000
_cell.angle_alpha   90.00
_cell.angle_beta   90.00
_cell.angle_gamma   90.00
#
_symmetry.space_group_name_H-M   'P 1'
#
loop_
_entity.id
_entity.type
_entity.pdbx_description
1 polymer ?
#
loop_
_entity_poly.entity_id
_entity_poly.type
_entity_poly.pdbx_seq_one_letter_code
_entity_poly.pdbx_strand_id
1 'polypeptide(L)'
;MVRGAHLTALGLSHSLVRAGLAISGVYDLAPIRDTGLNLALKLTDREIAELSPLRLPIVPKPLTIAYGSAELPALVWDSRNFHAARKKAGAPGDLVAIEGADHFTILEQLRQPDGALAKLALSLVKSS
;
A
#
# COMPACT_ATOMS: atom_id res chain seq x y z
N MET A 1 5.26 -1.26 4.46
CA MET A 1 5.72 0.09 4.88
C MET A 1 6.78 -0.06 5.97
N VAL A 2 7.89 0.66 5.86
CA VAL A 2 8.96 0.61 6.86
C VAL A 2 8.50 1.33 8.12
N ARG A 3 8.47 0.63 9.26
CA ARG A 3 8.12 1.23 10.55
C ARG A 3 9.32 2.00 11.11
N GLY A 4 9.07 3.13 11.73
CA GLY A 4 10.10 3.91 12.40
C GLY A 4 10.90 3.10 13.44
N ALA A 5 10.24 2.22 14.18
CA ALA A 5 10.89 1.33 15.15
C ALA A 5 11.94 0.40 14.51
N HIS A 6 11.70 -0.11 13.31
CA HIS A 6 12.66 -0.91 12.58
C HIS A 6 13.90 -0.10 12.15
N LEU A 7 13.68 1.11 11.67
CA LEU A 7 14.78 2.02 11.30
C LEU A 7 15.66 2.32 12.52
N THR A 8 15.05 2.64 13.65
CA THR A 8 15.77 2.92 14.91
C THR A 8 16.58 1.71 15.38
N ALA A 9 16.00 0.50 15.32
CA ALA A 9 16.70 -0.74 15.70
C ALA A 9 17.95 -1.00 14.84
N LEU A 10 17.96 -0.49 13.60
CA LEU A 10 19.11 -0.56 12.69
C LEU A 10 20.04 0.66 12.79
N GLY A 11 19.80 1.58 13.72
CA GLY A 11 20.57 2.82 13.85
C GLY A 11 20.29 3.85 12.76
N LEU A 12 19.16 3.74 12.06
CA LEU A 12 18.78 4.63 10.97
C LEU A 12 17.76 5.69 11.43
N SER A 13 17.77 6.85 10.80
CA SER A 13 16.83 7.93 11.10
C SER A 13 15.39 7.55 10.70
N HIS A 14 14.40 7.93 11.51
CA HIS A 14 12.98 7.85 11.17
C HIS A 14 12.61 8.66 9.91
N SER A 15 13.39 9.68 9.58
CA SER A 15 13.16 10.52 8.40
C SER A 15 13.76 9.96 7.12
N LEU A 16 14.42 8.81 7.17
CA LEU A 16 15.05 8.19 5.99
C LEU A 16 14.05 7.93 4.86
N VAL A 17 12.87 7.40 5.20
CA VAL A 17 11.77 7.23 4.24
C VAL A 17 10.82 8.41 4.39
N ARG A 18 10.74 9.26 3.38
CA ARG A 18 9.95 10.50 3.43
C ARG A 18 8.54 10.34 2.90
N ALA A 19 8.36 9.53 1.88
CA ALA A 19 7.09 9.26 1.24
C ALA A 19 7.05 7.85 0.66
N GLY A 20 5.87 7.36 0.33
CA GLY A 20 5.69 6.04 -0.27
C GLY A 20 4.64 6.04 -1.39
N LEU A 21 4.80 5.09 -2.30
CA LEU A 21 3.81 4.73 -3.31
C LEU A 21 3.49 3.25 -3.14
N ALA A 22 2.27 2.94 -2.72
CA ALA A 22 1.79 1.57 -2.59
C ALA A 22 0.93 1.24 -3.81
N ILE A 23 1.27 0.17 -4.51
CA ILE A 23 0.63 -0.23 -5.76
C ILE A 23 -0.03 -1.59 -5.55
N SER A 24 -1.35 -1.67 -5.73
CA SER A 24 -2.13 -2.92 -5.64
C SER A 24 -1.83 -3.72 -4.39
N GLY A 25 -1.69 -3.05 -3.25
CA GLY A 25 -1.34 -3.69 -1.98
C GLY A 25 -2.52 -4.44 -1.36
N VAL A 26 -2.19 -5.38 -0.47
CA VAL A 26 -3.14 -5.99 0.46
C VAL A 26 -2.90 -5.38 1.84
N TYR A 27 -3.91 -4.73 2.38
CA TYR A 27 -3.80 -3.95 3.61
C TYR A 27 -4.47 -4.61 4.81
N ASP A 28 -5.40 -5.55 4.58
CA ASP A 28 -5.94 -6.46 5.58
C ASP A 28 -5.79 -7.91 5.10
N LEU A 29 -5.08 -8.71 5.88
CA LEU A 29 -4.81 -10.11 5.55
C LEU A 29 -5.94 -11.06 6.00
N ALA A 30 -6.88 -10.60 6.83
CA ALA A 30 -7.94 -11.45 7.35
C ALA A 30 -8.79 -12.11 6.24
N PRO A 31 -9.20 -11.42 5.17
CA PRO A 31 -9.97 -12.05 4.10
C PRO A 31 -9.21 -13.18 3.37
N ILE A 32 -7.88 -13.10 3.32
CA ILE A 32 -7.06 -14.14 2.67
C ILE A 32 -7.14 -15.47 3.40
N ARG A 33 -7.32 -15.44 4.73
CA ARG A 33 -7.45 -16.64 5.55
C ARG A 33 -8.58 -17.55 5.08
N ASP A 34 -9.66 -16.96 4.55
CA ASP A 34 -10.85 -17.66 4.11
C ASP A 34 -10.80 -18.09 2.63
N THR A 35 -9.64 -17.93 1.99
CA THR A 35 -9.42 -18.32 0.59
C THR A 35 -8.55 -19.58 0.48
N GLY A 36 -8.60 -20.25 -0.71
CA GLY A 36 -7.74 -21.38 -1.01
C GLY A 36 -6.23 -21.06 -0.92
N LEU A 37 -5.85 -19.80 -1.10
CA LEU A 37 -4.45 -19.36 -0.95
C LEU A 37 -3.92 -19.62 0.46
N ASN A 38 -4.76 -19.56 1.48
CA ASN A 38 -4.35 -19.80 2.87
C ASN A 38 -3.95 -21.25 3.15
N LEU A 39 -4.30 -22.20 2.29
CA LEU A 39 -3.79 -23.58 2.40
C LEU A 39 -2.27 -23.64 2.29
N ALA A 40 -1.68 -22.76 1.50
CA ALA A 40 -0.23 -22.60 1.38
C ALA A 40 0.35 -21.63 2.43
N LEU A 41 -0.32 -20.51 2.68
CA LEU A 41 0.18 -19.46 3.57
C LEU A 41 0.05 -19.81 5.05
N LYS A 42 -1.02 -20.51 5.45
CA LYS A 42 -1.30 -20.91 6.84
C LYS A 42 -1.25 -19.74 7.82
N LEU A 43 -1.88 -18.62 7.44
CA LEU A 43 -1.89 -17.40 8.25
C LEU A 43 -2.52 -17.65 9.63
N THR A 44 -1.81 -17.24 10.66
CA THR A 44 -2.31 -17.24 12.03
C THR A 44 -2.99 -15.90 12.36
N ASP A 45 -3.83 -15.87 13.40
CA ASP A 45 -4.45 -14.63 13.89
C ASP A 45 -3.40 -13.61 14.31
N ARG A 46 -2.29 -14.06 14.87
CA ARG A 46 -1.16 -13.20 15.24
C ARG A 46 -0.52 -12.56 14.01
N GLU A 47 -0.23 -13.33 12.97
CA GLU A 47 0.34 -12.81 11.73
C GLU A 47 -0.60 -11.81 11.05
N ILE A 48 -1.90 -12.10 11.03
CA ILE A 48 -2.90 -11.16 10.51
C ILE A 48 -2.86 -9.84 11.27
N ALA A 49 -2.81 -9.88 12.60
CA ALA A 49 -2.76 -8.68 13.43
C ALA A 49 -1.45 -7.89 13.26
N GLU A 50 -0.31 -8.58 13.17
CA GLU A 50 1.01 -7.96 13.13
C GLU A 50 1.44 -7.52 11.72
N LEU A 51 0.93 -8.15 10.66
CA LEU A 51 1.35 -7.93 9.28
C LEU A 51 0.34 -7.17 8.42
N SER A 52 -0.89 -6.98 8.87
CA SER A 52 -1.89 -6.20 8.13
C SER A 52 -1.67 -4.69 8.34
N PRO A 53 -1.29 -3.92 7.32
CA PRO A 53 -1.09 -2.48 7.46
C PRO A 53 -2.30 -1.74 8.03
N LEU A 54 -3.51 -2.17 7.69
CA LEU A 54 -4.75 -1.58 8.20
C LEU A 54 -4.90 -1.69 9.72
N ARG A 55 -4.31 -2.73 10.33
CA ARG A 55 -4.41 -3.02 11.78
C ARG A 55 -3.27 -2.44 12.59
N LEU A 56 -2.32 -1.81 11.94
CA LEU A 56 -1.14 -1.21 12.56
C LEU A 56 -1.35 0.29 12.79
N PRO A 57 -0.59 0.89 13.72
CA PRO A 57 -0.58 2.33 13.87
C PRO A 57 -0.30 3.04 12.56
N ILE A 58 -1.07 4.07 12.26
CA ILE A 58 -0.91 4.83 11.03
C ILE A 58 0.33 5.71 11.14
N VAL A 59 1.22 5.57 10.16
CA VAL A 59 2.42 6.42 10.06
C VAL A 59 2.04 7.72 9.35
N PRO A 60 2.27 8.90 9.97
CA PRO A 60 1.85 10.19 9.42
C PRO A 60 2.79 10.72 8.33
N LYS A 61 3.25 9.86 7.44
CA LYS A 61 4.07 10.21 6.28
C LYS A 61 3.22 10.12 5.01
N PRO A 62 3.51 10.92 3.97
CA PRO A 62 2.80 10.83 2.71
C PRO A 62 2.85 9.43 2.11
N LEU A 63 1.70 8.86 1.83
CA LEU A 63 1.55 7.58 1.15
C LEU A 63 0.48 7.69 0.08
N THR A 64 0.89 7.63 -1.17
CA THR A 64 -0.04 7.50 -2.29
C THR A 64 -0.39 6.03 -2.47
N ILE A 65 -1.68 5.75 -2.55
CA ILE A 65 -2.22 4.40 -2.77
C ILE A 65 -2.78 4.34 -4.18
N ALA A 66 -2.20 3.49 -5.01
CA ALA A 66 -2.63 3.26 -6.38
C ALA A 66 -3.17 1.85 -6.55
N TYR A 67 -4.24 1.71 -7.32
CA TYR A 67 -4.85 0.43 -7.66
C TYR A 67 -5.38 0.44 -9.10
N GLY A 68 -5.56 -0.73 -9.69
CA GLY A 68 -6.17 -0.88 -11.00
C GLY A 68 -7.70 -0.96 -10.89
N SER A 69 -8.42 -0.22 -11.73
CA SER A 69 -9.89 -0.26 -11.71
C SER A 69 -10.48 -1.60 -12.15
N ALA A 70 -9.71 -2.43 -12.85
CA ALA A 70 -10.07 -3.78 -13.28
C ALA A 70 -9.55 -4.89 -12.35
N GLU A 71 -8.97 -4.56 -11.20
CA GLU A 71 -8.61 -5.54 -10.19
C GLU A 71 -9.84 -6.19 -9.56
N LEU A 72 -9.64 -7.31 -8.86
CA LEU A 72 -10.71 -7.95 -8.12
C LEU A 72 -11.38 -6.94 -7.16
N PRO A 73 -12.72 -6.95 -7.07
CA PRO A 73 -13.46 -6.00 -6.21
C PRO A 73 -12.94 -5.93 -4.77
N ALA A 74 -12.52 -7.07 -4.21
CA ALA A 74 -11.95 -7.12 -2.86
C ALA A 74 -10.66 -6.32 -2.73
N LEU A 75 -9.78 -6.32 -3.73
CA LEU A 75 -8.53 -5.55 -3.74
C LEU A 75 -8.80 -4.05 -3.92
N VAL A 76 -9.74 -3.70 -4.79
CA VAL A 76 -10.18 -2.31 -4.98
C VAL A 76 -10.76 -1.76 -3.67
N TRP A 77 -11.63 -2.53 -3.02
CA TRP A 77 -12.23 -2.16 -1.75
C TRP A 77 -11.18 -1.98 -0.65
N ASP A 78 -10.24 -2.90 -0.54
CA ASP A 78 -9.17 -2.87 0.46
C ASP A 78 -8.29 -1.61 0.30
N SER A 79 -7.92 -1.26 -0.93
CA SER A 79 -7.17 -0.03 -1.23
C SER A 79 -7.94 1.23 -0.81
N ARG A 80 -9.21 1.30 -1.16
CA ARG A 80 -10.09 2.42 -0.79
C ARG A 80 -10.29 2.52 0.72
N ASN A 81 -10.49 1.39 1.38
CA ASN A 81 -10.71 1.33 2.82
C ASN A 81 -9.46 1.78 3.59
N PHE A 82 -8.29 1.33 3.17
CA PHE A 82 -7.04 1.74 3.79
C PHE A 82 -6.77 3.23 3.61
N HIS A 83 -7.00 3.78 2.42
CA HIS A 83 -6.90 5.22 2.20
C HIS A 83 -7.88 6.01 3.09
N ALA A 84 -9.12 5.56 3.20
CA ALA A 84 -10.13 6.20 4.05
C ALA A 84 -9.71 6.22 5.53
N ALA A 85 -9.16 5.11 6.04
CA ALA A 85 -8.66 5.03 7.40
C ALA A 85 -7.49 6.00 7.64
N ARG A 86 -6.57 6.10 6.70
CA ARG A 86 -5.47 7.07 6.76
C ARG A 86 -5.96 8.51 6.73
N LYS A 87 -6.89 8.83 5.85
CA LYS A 87 -7.49 10.17 5.75
C LYS A 87 -8.22 10.56 7.04
N LYS A 88 -8.97 9.64 7.64
CA LYS A 88 -9.64 9.85 8.93
C LYS A 88 -8.65 10.15 10.06
N ALA A 89 -7.47 9.54 10.02
CA ALA A 89 -6.38 9.78 10.98
C ALA A 89 -5.53 11.02 10.65
N GLY A 90 -5.85 11.77 9.60
CA GLY A 90 -5.10 12.95 9.18
C GLY A 90 -3.77 12.66 8.48
N ALA A 91 -3.51 11.41 8.08
CA ALA A 91 -2.30 11.05 7.36
C ALA A 91 -2.39 11.48 5.89
N PRO A 92 -1.35 12.15 5.33
CA PRO A 92 -1.40 12.67 3.97
C PRO A 92 -1.19 11.57 2.91
N GLY A 93 -1.70 11.82 1.70
CA GLY A 93 -1.54 10.98 0.53
C GLY A 93 -2.82 10.84 -0.29
N ASP A 94 -2.65 10.54 -1.55
CA ASP A 94 -3.73 10.43 -2.52
C ASP A 94 -4.14 8.97 -2.77
N LEU A 95 -5.36 8.78 -3.24
CA LEU A 95 -5.86 7.52 -3.77
C LEU A 95 -6.00 7.66 -5.29
N VAL A 96 -5.32 6.81 -6.04
CA VAL A 96 -5.27 6.89 -7.50
C VAL A 96 -5.75 5.59 -8.13
N ALA A 97 -6.81 5.65 -8.91
CA ALA A 97 -7.26 4.54 -9.74
C ALA A 97 -6.57 4.61 -11.11
N ILE A 98 -5.93 3.51 -11.51
CA ILE A 98 -5.38 3.35 -12.86
C ILE A 98 -6.45 2.67 -13.71
N GLU A 99 -7.05 3.44 -14.61
CA GLU A 99 -8.19 2.99 -15.39
C GLU A 99 -7.85 1.79 -16.28
N GLY A 100 -8.69 0.76 -16.20
CA GLY A 100 -8.57 -0.46 -17.01
C GLY A 100 -7.43 -1.41 -16.61
N ALA A 101 -6.59 -1.05 -15.67
CA ALA A 101 -5.49 -1.90 -15.21
C ALA A 101 -6.00 -2.96 -14.22
N ASP A 102 -5.51 -4.19 -14.38
CA ASP A 102 -5.65 -5.26 -13.40
C ASP A 102 -4.38 -5.38 -12.54
N HIS A 103 -4.35 -6.37 -11.64
CA HIS A 103 -3.23 -6.59 -10.72
C HIS A 103 -1.88 -6.83 -11.41
N PHE A 104 -1.89 -7.34 -12.62
CA PHE A 104 -0.67 -7.64 -13.39
C PHE A 104 -0.30 -6.50 -14.34
N THR A 105 -1.27 -5.98 -15.08
CA THR A 105 -1.04 -4.93 -16.08
C THR A 105 -0.74 -3.57 -15.46
N ILE A 106 -1.09 -3.34 -14.21
CA ILE A 106 -0.82 -2.07 -13.52
C ILE A 106 0.68 -1.74 -13.49
N LEU A 107 1.55 -2.74 -13.41
CA LEU A 107 3.01 -2.54 -13.40
C LEU A 107 3.57 -1.99 -14.71
N GLU A 108 2.86 -2.15 -15.83
CA GLU A 108 3.23 -1.52 -17.11
C GLU A 108 3.27 0.00 -16.98
N GLN A 109 2.39 0.57 -16.15
CA GLN A 109 2.34 2.01 -15.89
C GLN A 109 3.54 2.52 -15.08
N LEU A 110 4.27 1.63 -14.44
CA LEU A 110 5.54 1.94 -13.77
C LEU A 110 6.74 1.74 -14.71
N ARG A 111 6.66 0.73 -15.59
CA ARG A 111 7.73 0.37 -16.52
C ARG A 111 7.92 1.41 -17.63
N GLN A 112 6.84 2.04 -18.07
CA GLN A 112 6.89 3.06 -19.11
C GLN A 112 7.27 4.43 -18.53
N PRO A 113 8.24 5.16 -19.10
CA PRO A 113 8.65 6.47 -18.58
C PRO A 113 7.53 7.51 -18.52
N ASP A 114 6.56 7.42 -19.43
CA ASP A 114 5.37 8.27 -19.49
C ASP A 114 4.14 7.66 -18.81
N GLY A 115 4.30 6.49 -18.19
CA GLY A 115 3.23 5.82 -17.47
C GLY A 115 2.74 6.61 -16.24
N ALA A 116 1.47 6.41 -15.89
CA ALA A 116 0.85 7.13 -14.77
C ALA A 116 1.57 6.89 -13.45
N LEU A 117 1.97 5.65 -13.16
CA LEU A 117 2.70 5.33 -11.92
C LEU A 117 4.13 5.88 -11.91
N ALA A 118 4.81 5.89 -13.06
CA ALA A 118 6.13 6.49 -13.17
C ALA A 118 6.08 7.99 -12.89
N LYS A 119 5.09 8.70 -13.40
CA LYS A 119 4.85 10.12 -13.12
C LYS A 119 4.54 10.36 -11.65
N LEU A 120 3.71 9.53 -11.02
CA LEU A 120 3.42 9.60 -9.58
C LEU A 120 4.68 9.42 -8.74
N ALA A 121 5.49 8.41 -9.05
CA ALA A 121 6.75 8.16 -8.33
C ALA A 121 7.70 9.36 -8.43
N LEU A 122 7.85 9.93 -9.63
CA LEU A 122 8.67 11.13 -9.84
C LEU A 122 8.14 12.35 -9.08
N SER A 123 6.83 12.52 -9.02
CA SER A 123 6.22 13.64 -8.27
C SER A 123 6.51 13.52 -6.77
N LEU A 124 6.49 12.32 -6.21
CA LEU A 124 6.83 12.08 -4.81
C LEU A 124 8.30 12.38 -4.51
N VAL A 125 9.21 12.02 -5.40
CA VAL A 125 10.64 12.36 -5.26
C VAL A 125 10.88 13.85 -5.28
N LYS A 126 10.18 14.59 -6.16
CA LYS A 126 10.33 16.04 -6.30
C LYS A 126 9.73 16.84 -5.15
N SER A 127 8.67 16.31 -4.50
CA SER A 127 7.97 16.97 -3.40
C SER A 127 8.55 16.64 -2.02
N SER A 128 9.45 15.70 -1.93
CA SER A 128 10.03 15.22 -0.67
C SER A 128 11.31 15.95 -0.23
#